data_89193f285d404f7ffd6f5a3082bb1ce4
#
_entry.id   89193f285d404f7ffd6f5a3082bb1ce4
#
_cell.length_a   1.000
_cell.length_b   1.000
_cell.length_c   1.000
_cell.angle_alpha   90.00
_cell.angle_beta   90.00
_cell.angle_gamma   90.00
#
_symmetry.space_group_name_H-M   'P 1'
#
loop_
_entity.id
_entity.type
_entity.pdbx_description
1 polymer ?
#
loop_
_entity_poly.entity_id
_entity_poly.type
_entity_poly.pdbx_seq_one_letter_code
_entity_poly.pdbx_strand_id
1 'polypeptide(L)'
;MSEGARKFAKVVWEGDSRAILQSFPEAARQNLGFDLWRLQQGERPGDYRPLPSIGAGIYELRDQDERAWYRVIYLSRTKDVIHVLHCFEKKSREMPRRQFETARQRLIAVKARLRRGENT
;
A
#
# COMPACT_ATOMS: atom_id res chain seq x y z
N MET A 1 9.91 26.70 -14.16
CA MET A 1 9.86 25.34 -13.65
C MET A 1 9.93 25.31 -12.14
N SER A 2 9.21 24.46 -11.56
CA SER A 2 9.23 24.33 -10.12
C SER A 2 10.18 23.20 -9.74
N GLU A 3 11.32 23.53 -9.16
CA GLU A 3 12.34 22.55 -8.83
C GLU A 3 11.92 21.64 -7.70
N GLY A 4 11.01 22.10 -6.86
CA GLY A 4 10.52 21.29 -5.76
C GLY A 4 9.34 20.44 -6.12
N ALA A 5 8.82 20.59 -7.34
CA ALA A 5 7.61 19.88 -7.72
C ALA A 5 7.91 18.40 -7.87
N ARG A 6 7.14 17.58 -7.17
CA ARG A 6 7.26 16.15 -7.24
C ARG A 6 6.30 15.65 -8.29
N LYS A 7 6.78 14.74 -9.13
CA LYS A 7 5.88 14.08 -10.08
C LYS A 7 4.79 13.36 -9.32
N PHE A 8 3.60 13.31 -9.93
CA PHE A 8 2.51 12.51 -9.43
C PHE A 8 2.88 11.05 -9.60
N ALA A 9 2.97 10.32 -8.50
CA ALA A 9 3.43 8.94 -8.56
C ALA A 9 2.36 8.03 -9.14
N LYS A 10 2.80 7.05 -9.89
CA LYS A 10 1.94 6.00 -10.41
C LYS A 10 1.73 4.95 -9.33
N VAL A 11 0.51 4.42 -9.22
CA VAL A 11 0.23 3.28 -8.34
C VAL A 11 0.25 2.02 -9.18
N VAL A 12 1.03 1.04 -8.74
CA VAL A 12 1.07 -0.28 -9.36
C VAL A 12 0.50 -1.27 -8.35
N TRP A 13 -0.50 -2.02 -8.77
CA TRP A 13 -1.23 -2.96 -7.92
C TRP A 13 -0.67 -4.36 -8.11
N GLU A 14 -0.20 -4.98 -7.02
CA GLU A 14 0.34 -6.33 -7.08
C GLU A 14 -0.77 -7.34 -6.78
N GLY A 15 -0.77 -8.43 -7.55
CA GLY A 15 -1.75 -9.50 -7.35
C GLY A 15 -3.18 -8.99 -7.37
N ASP A 16 -3.95 -9.41 -6.39
CA ASP A 16 -5.36 -9.04 -6.27
C ASP A 16 -5.62 -7.80 -5.42
N SER A 17 -4.59 -7.04 -5.11
CA SER A 17 -4.71 -5.94 -4.14
C SER A 17 -5.77 -4.92 -4.54
N ARG A 18 -5.86 -4.56 -5.83
CA ARG A 18 -6.85 -3.59 -6.27
C ARG A 18 -8.27 -4.12 -6.12
N ALA A 19 -8.49 -5.36 -6.51
CA ALA A 19 -9.82 -5.98 -6.42
C ALA A 19 -10.27 -6.05 -4.96
N ILE A 20 -9.36 -6.36 -4.06
CA ILE A 20 -9.70 -6.43 -2.63
C ILE A 20 -10.05 -5.04 -2.10
N LEU A 21 -9.25 -4.02 -2.41
CA LEU A 21 -9.58 -2.67 -1.99
C LEU A 21 -10.96 -2.25 -2.48
N GLN A 22 -11.28 -2.57 -3.73
CA GLN A 22 -12.56 -2.23 -4.31
C GLN A 22 -13.73 -2.98 -3.65
N SER A 23 -13.45 -4.08 -2.96
CA SER A 23 -14.48 -4.83 -2.26
C SER A 23 -14.76 -4.33 -0.84
N PHE A 24 -13.96 -3.39 -0.33
CA PHE A 24 -14.17 -2.83 0.99
C PHE A 24 -15.46 -2.00 1.03
N PRO A 25 -16.05 -1.80 2.22
CA PRO A 25 -17.18 -0.88 2.33
C PRO A 25 -16.83 0.51 1.78
N GLU A 26 -17.84 1.21 1.30
CA GLU A 26 -17.62 2.46 0.58
C GLU A 26 -16.76 3.46 1.37
N ALA A 27 -17.05 3.64 2.66
CA ALA A 27 -16.31 4.61 3.46
C ALA A 27 -14.84 4.24 3.57
N ALA A 28 -14.53 2.95 3.82
CA ALA A 28 -13.14 2.51 3.91
C ALA A 28 -12.44 2.64 2.57
N ARG A 29 -13.13 2.27 1.49
CA ARG A 29 -12.58 2.39 0.14
C ARG A 29 -12.23 3.83 -0.19
N GLN A 30 -13.12 4.77 0.16
CA GLN A 30 -12.88 6.18 -0.11
C GLN A 30 -11.74 6.74 0.74
N ASN A 31 -11.71 6.40 2.03
CA ASN A 31 -10.67 6.89 2.93
C ASN A 31 -9.29 6.40 2.50
N LEU A 32 -9.19 5.11 2.20
CA LEU A 32 -7.91 4.54 1.80
C LEU A 32 -7.50 5.00 0.40
N GLY A 33 -8.45 5.15 -0.50
CA GLY A 33 -8.19 5.69 -1.83
C GLY A 33 -7.68 7.12 -1.77
N PHE A 34 -8.25 7.93 -0.88
CA PHE A 34 -7.79 9.29 -0.70
C PHE A 34 -6.36 9.33 -0.14
N ASP A 35 -6.04 8.43 0.79
CA ASP A 35 -4.69 8.36 1.33
C ASP A 35 -3.68 7.92 0.26
N LEU A 36 -4.07 7.01 -0.63
CA LEU A 36 -3.21 6.65 -1.76
C LEU A 36 -2.98 7.85 -2.68
N TRP A 37 -4.02 8.63 -2.92
CA TRP A 37 -3.90 9.84 -3.72
C TRP A 37 -2.94 10.83 -3.07
N ARG A 38 -3.01 11.01 -1.75
CA ARG A 38 -2.03 11.85 -1.04
C ARG A 38 -0.61 11.36 -1.25
N LEU A 39 -0.41 10.04 -1.14
CA LEU A 39 0.91 9.46 -1.36
C LEU A 39 1.40 9.73 -2.78
N GLN A 40 0.51 9.66 -3.76
CA GLN A 40 0.87 9.94 -5.15
C GLN A 40 1.38 11.36 -5.33
N GLN A 41 0.89 12.28 -4.54
CA GLN A 41 1.31 13.68 -4.59
C GLN A 41 2.52 13.96 -3.71
N GLY A 42 3.02 12.97 -2.99
CA GLY A 42 4.12 13.16 -2.06
C GLY A 42 3.69 13.73 -0.72
N GLU A 43 2.41 13.64 -0.40
CA GLU A 43 1.88 14.11 0.86
C GLU A 43 1.76 12.96 1.86
N ARG A 44 1.68 13.31 3.13
CA ARG A 44 1.55 12.32 4.19
C ARG A 44 0.10 11.84 4.26
N PRO A 45 -0.14 10.52 4.33
CA PRO A 45 -1.49 10.01 4.53
C PRO A 45 -1.96 10.22 5.96
N GLY A 46 -3.24 9.95 6.20
CA GLY A 46 -3.84 10.18 7.51
C GLY A 46 -3.34 9.22 8.56
N ASP A 47 -3.76 7.96 8.47
CA ASP A 47 -3.37 6.93 9.45
C ASP A 47 -2.52 5.88 8.77
N TYR A 48 -1.25 5.83 9.13
CA TYR A 48 -0.31 4.89 8.54
C TYR A 48 0.79 4.57 9.53
N ARG A 49 1.51 3.47 9.27
CA ARG A 49 2.67 3.15 10.08
C ARG A 49 3.64 2.27 9.31
N PRO A 50 4.92 2.27 9.69
CA PRO A 50 5.90 1.39 9.05
C PRO A 50 5.70 -0.06 9.46
N LEU A 51 6.08 -0.97 8.57
CA LEU A 51 6.07 -2.41 8.82
C LEU A 51 7.46 -2.98 8.56
N PRO A 52 8.43 -2.70 9.44
CA PRO A 52 9.81 -3.15 9.21
C PRO A 52 9.96 -4.66 9.20
N SER A 53 9.02 -5.39 9.81
CA SER A 53 9.07 -6.85 9.78
C SER A 53 8.84 -7.42 8.39
N ILE A 54 8.23 -6.66 7.49
CA ILE A 54 8.05 -7.08 6.10
C ILE A 54 9.26 -6.65 5.28
N GLY A 55 9.72 -5.43 5.47
CA GLY A 55 10.90 -4.94 4.76
C GLY A 55 11.07 -3.45 4.92
N ALA A 56 12.24 -2.96 4.52
CA ALA A 56 12.54 -1.54 4.55
C ALA A 56 11.66 -0.82 3.53
N GLY A 57 11.13 0.35 3.91
CA GLY A 57 10.28 1.14 3.03
C GLY A 57 8.86 0.63 2.92
N ILE A 58 8.48 -0.34 3.73
CA ILE A 58 7.14 -0.92 3.72
C ILE A 58 6.30 -0.26 4.81
N TYR A 59 5.10 0.14 4.43
CA TYR A 59 4.15 0.81 5.31
C TYR A 59 2.77 0.23 5.12
N GLU A 60 1.88 0.51 6.08
CA GLU A 60 0.47 0.19 5.88
C GLU A 60 -0.39 1.42 6.10
N LEU A 61 -1.38 1.59 5.24
CA LEU A 61 -2.48 2.51 5.47
C LEU A 61 -3.53 1.78 6.30
N ARG A 62 -4.22 2.51 7.15
CA ARG A 62 -5.12 1.92 8.13
C ARG A 62 -6.45 2.66 8.15
N ASP A 63 -7.52 1.89 8.21
CA ASP A 63 -8.86 2.41 8.45
C ASP A 63 -9.64 1.35 9.20
N GLN A 64 -10.74 1.74 9.81
CA GLN A 64 -11.57 0.80 10.56
C GLN A 64 -12.98 1.31 10.69
N ASP A 65 -13.90 0.38 10.90
CA ASP A 65 -15.27 0.69 11.31
C ASP A 65 -15.66 -0.27 12.41
N GLU A 66 -16.95 -0.31 12.77
CA GLU A 66 -17.38 -1.18 13.87
C GLU A 66 -17.34 -2.66 13.52
N ARG A 67 -17.13 -3.01 12.26
CA ARG A 67 -17.10 -4.40 11.81
C ARG A 67 -15.70 -4.97 11.64
N ALA A 68 -14.74 -4.13 11.22
CA ALA A 68 -13.44 -4.66 10.81
C ALA A 68 -12.38 -3.58 10.78
N TRP A 69 -11.14 -4.04 10.69
CA TRP A 69 -9.99 -3.19 10.37
C TRP A 69 -9.62 -3.44 8.92
N TYR A 70 -9.27 -2.37 8.20
CA TYR A 70 -8.91 -2.42 6.77
C TYR A 70 -7.47 -1.95 6.62
N ARG A 71 -6.69 -2.68 5.82
CA ARG A 71 -5.26 -2.42 5.69
C ARG A 71 -4.85 -2.42 4.23
N VAL A 72 -3.92 -1.51 3.89
CA VAL A 72 -3.27 -1.47 2.58
C VAL A 72 -1.77 -1.46 2.85
N ILE A 73 -1.07 -2.51 2.42
CA ILE A 73 0.38 -2.61 2.60
C ILE A 73 1.04 -2.18 1.30
N TYR A 74 1.99 -1.26 1.38
CA TYR A 74 2.62 -0.70 0.19
C TYR A 74 4.11 -0.47 0.40
N LEU A 75 4.84 -0.49 -0.71
CA LEU A 75 6.23 -0.06 -0.77
C LEU A 75 6.21 1.43 -1.07
N SER A 76 6.89 2.21 -0.24
CA SER A 76 6.90 3.65 -0.38
C SER A 76 7.50 4.04 -1.73
N ARG A 77 7.22 5.28 -2.13
CA ARG A 77 7.54 5.80 -3.44
C ARG A 77 8.98 5.51 -3.84
N THR A 78 9.14 4.83 -4.97
CA THR A 78 10.43 4.51 -5.57
C THR A 78 10.35 4.86 -7.05
N LYS A 79 11.21 5.76 -7.52
CA LYS A 79 11.22 6.19 -8.92
C LYS A 79 9.82 6.61 -9.41
N ASP A 80 9.13 7.37 -8.55
CA ASP A 80 7.79 7.88 -8.85
C ASP A 80 6.73 6.79 -9.00
N VAL A 81 6.94 5.64 -8.34
CA VAL A 81 5.98 4.54 -8.33
C VAL A 81 5.73 4.11 -6.90
N ILE A 82 4.47 3.83 -6.59
CA ILE A 82 4.04 3.26 -5.31
C ILE A 82 3.48 1.88 -5.62
N HIS A 83 4.08 0.84 -5.04
CA HIS A 83 3.61 -0.52 -5.24
C HIS A 83 2.69 -0.90 -4.11
N VAL A 84 1.42 -1.15 -4.40
CA VAL A 84 0.49 -1.68 -3.41
C VAL A 84 0.64 -3.19 -3.41
N LEU A 85 1.19 -3.73 -2.33
CA LEU A 85 1.53 -5.13 -2.24
C LEU A 85 0.34 -5.99 -1.89
N HIS A 86 -0.50 -5.52 -0.97
CA HIS A 86 -1.61 -6.35 -0.49
C HIS A 86 -2.62 -5.49 0.24
N CYS A 87 -3.89 -5.85 0.10
CA CYS A 87 -4.97 -5.24 0.86
C CYS A 87 -5.72 -6.36 1.56
N PHE A 88 -6.21 -6.09 2.77
CA PHE A 88 -7.00 -7.09 3.49
C PHE A 88 -7.83 -6.44 4.58
N GLU A 89 -8.88 -7.14 4.97
CA GLU A 89 -9.62 -6.75 6.17
C GLU A 89 -9.37 -7.81 7.23
N LYS A 90 -9.39 -7.40 8.49
CA LYS A 90 -9.26 -8.35 9.58
C LYS A 90 -10.29 -8.03 10.65
N LYS A 91 -10.80 -9.08 11.26
CA LYS A 91 -11.88 -8.97 12.26
C LYS A 91 -11.45 -9.42 13.64
N SER A 92 -10.18 -9.75 13.82
CA SER A 92 -9.64 -10.15 15.11
C SER A 92 -8.38 -9.37 15.40
N ARG A 93 -7.96 -9.40 16.68
CA ARG A 93 -6.73 -8.73 17.10
C ARG A 93 -5.49 -9.57 16.87
N GLU A 94 -5.64 -10.78 16.34
CA GLU A 94 -4.51 -11.64 16.08
C GLU A 94 -3.61 -11.03 15.02
N MET A 95 -2.32 -11.37 15.08
CA MET A 95 -1.36 -10.92 14.09
C MET A 95 -1.72 -11.52 12.73
N PRO A 96 -1.80 -10.72 11.67
CA PRO A 96 -2.23 -11.20 10.36
C PRO A 96 -1.06 -11.86 9.62
N ARG A 97 -0.57 -12.99 10.12
CA ARG A 97 0.62 -13.64 9.59
C ARG A 97 0.50 -14.00 8.10
N ARG A 98 -0.64 -14.58 7.72
CA ARG A 98 -0.86 -14.97 6.33
C ARG A 98 -0.84 -13.76 5.41
N GLN A 99 -1.44 -12.68 5.86
CA GLN A 99 -1.50 -11.45 5.08
C GLN A 99 -0.09 -10.85 4.92
N PHE A 100 0.69 -10.87 5.98
CA PHE A 100 2.06 -10.38 5.93
C PHE A 100 2.92 -11.25 5.03
N GLU A 101 2.70 -12.57 5.04
CA GLU A 101 3.44 -13.47 4.17
C GLU A 101 3.15 -13.18 2.69
N THR A 102 1.88 -12.95 2.36
CA THR A 102 1.50 -12.57 1.00
C THR A 102 2.22 -11.29 0.58
N ALA A 103 2.26 -10.29 1.48
CA ALA A 103 2.94 -9.03 1.17
C ALA A 103 4.44 -9.26 0.96
N ARG A 104 5.09 -10.11 1.76
CA ARG A 104 6.51 -10.43 1.59
C ARG A 104 6.78 -11.07 0.25
N GLN A 105 5.97 -12.03 -0.15
CA GLN A 105 6.13 -12.70 -1.44
C GLN A 105 6.05 -11.69 -2.58
N ARG A 106 5.09 -10.80 -2.50
CA ARG A 106 4.93 -9.79 -3.55
C ARG A 106 6.06 -8.78 -3.55
N LEU A 107 6.58 -8.44 -2.37
CA LEU A 107 7.74 -7.55 -2.28
C LEU A 107 8.96 -8.18 -2.95
N ILE A 108 9.19 -9.47 -2.76
CA ILE A 108 10.29 -10.17 -3.41
C ILE A 108 10.16 -10.04 -4.92
N ALA A 109 8.96 -10.26 -5.45
CA ALA A 109 8.73 -10.16 -6.89
C ALA A 109 8.95 -8.73 -7.40
N VAL A 110 8.48 -7.72 -6.66
CA VAL A 110 8.68 -6.32 -7.02
C VAL A 110 10.16 -5.99 -7.05
N LYS A 111 10.90 -6.39 -6.01
CA LYS A 111 12.33 -6.10 -5.95
C LYS A 111 13.08 -6.76 -7.10
N ALA A 112 12.69 -7.97 -7.49
CA ALA A 112 13.30 -8.65 -8.63
C ALA A 112 13.08 -7.86 -9.91
N ARG A 113 11.86 -7.35 -10.13
CA ARG A 113 11.58 -6.54 -11.31
C ARG A 113 12.38 -5.24 -11.30
N LEU A 114 12.49 -4.60 -10.15
CA LEU A 114 13.23 -3.34 -10.05
C LEU A 114 14.71 -3.54 -10.32
N ARG A 115 15.29 -4.68 -9.89
CA ARG A 115 16.68 -4.98 -10.17
C ARG A 115 16.92 -5.19 -11.66
N ARG A 116 15.90 -5.64 -12.38
CA ARG A 116 16.01 -5.79 -13.85
C ARG A 116 15.73 -4.47 -14.59
N GLY A 117 15.49 -3.37 -13.86
CA GLY A 117 15.21 -2.08 -14.47
C GLY A 117 13.76 -1.88 -14.88
N GLU A 118 12.86 -2.75 -14.44
CA GLU A 118 11.43 -2.64 -14.73
C GLU A 118 10.76 -1.79 -13.67
N ASN A 119 9.84 -0.89 -14.07
CA ASN A 119 9.14 -0.01 -13.15
C ASN A 119 7.75 -0.53 -12.79
N THR A 120 7.34 -1.62 -13.34
CA THR A 120 6.00 -2.18 -13.09
C THR A 120 6.06 -3.66 -12.92
#